data_5f6a2097f5f1d8e8dd3ae3ad1b7e4118
#
_entry.id   5f6a2097f5f1d8e8dd3ae3ad1b7e4118
#
_cell.length_a   1.000
_cell.length_b   1.000
_cell.length_c   1.000
_cell.angle_alpha   90.00
_cell.angle_beta   90.00
_cell.angle_gamma   90.00
#
_symmetry.space_group_name_H-M   'P 1'
#
loop_
_entity.id
_entity.type
_entity.pdbx_description
1 polymer ?
#
loop_
_entity_poly.entity_id
_entity_poly.type
_entity_poly.pdbx_seq_one_letter_code
_entity_poly.pdbx_strand_id
1 'polypeptide(L)'
;MSVRQLWEGSDAASWTQKLTGHTKLIILFSFAVLTITIDNPRSLFILFTTTLLLHVLAKTSLYKWRALAVLLLLSLWGSMFSQALFFAQTPRTPLFVLISPEMQFLGPLTGGLYVYREGILYGAVQGLRSASMMSLGLLVCWTSDPRQLLQALMHWKLPPQTAFMLVTAIRFLPVLAAETGEVITALQLRSDSQNGRSSVIRHLPYIAKPLLARCLRRAQTLALSVISRGFFSASARSLSGKWPGKEKVFCGCLILLTICIVVSKIMYLVSEQGLYIGALRQIYDITKLYL
;
A
#
# COMPACT_ATOMS: atom_id res chain seq x y z
N MET A 1 -5.48 16.70 17.94
CA MET A 1 -4.22 16.22 17.36
C MET A 1 -3.88 17.16 16.23
N SER A 2 -2.75 17.87 16.29
CA SER A 2 -2.35 18.81 15.23
C SER A 2 -1.91 18.01 14.00
N VAL A 3 -2.33 18.45 12.82
CA VAL A 3 -1.96 17.88 11.52
C VAL A 3 -0.43 17.76 11.37
N ARG A 4 0.31 18.59 12.08
CA ARG A 4 1.78 18.62 12.14
C ARG A 4 2.37 17.34 12.75
N GLN A 5 1.73 16.74 13.76
CA GLN A 5 2.18 15.50 14.42
C GLN A 5 2.05 14.25 13.53
N LEU A 6 1.18 14.28 12.55
CA LEU A 6 1.03 13.20 11.56
C LEU A 6 2.15 13.20 10.51
N TRP A 7 2.84 14.33 10.34
CA TRP A 7 3.89 14.52 9.34
C TRP A 7 5.30 14.51 9.93
N GLU A 8 5.44 14.71 11.24
CA GLU A 8 6.71 14.56 11.94
C GLU A 8 7.00 13.07 12.02
N GLY A 9 7.87 12.59 11.12
CA GLY A 9 8.40 11.23 11.14
C GLY A 9 9.02 10.94 12.51
N SER A 10 8.83 9.72 13.00
CA SER A 10 9.39 9.21 14.25
C SER A 10 10.82 9.71 14.47
N ASP A 11 11.08 10.39 15.60
CA ASP A 11 12.37 10.98 15.99
C ASP A 11 13.53 9.98 16.20
N ALA A 12 13.27 8.69 16.07
CA ALA A 12 14.31 7.68 16.14
C ALA A 12 14.97 7.51 14.77
N ALA A 13 16.23 7.93 14.62
CA ALA A 13 17.07 7.69 13.45
C ALA A 13 17.30 6.18 13.23
N SER A 14 16.27 5.48 12.76
CA SER A 14 16.36 4.05 12.45
C SER A 14 17.11 3.85 11.12
N TRP A 15 17.79 2.72 10.98
CA TRP A 15 18.50 2.35 9.75
C TRP A 15 17.62 2.44 8.49
N THR A 16 16.34 2.09 8.62
CA THR A 16 15.34 2.14 7.54
C THR A 16 15.02 3.57 7.06
N GLN A 17 15.18 4.59 7.91
CA GLN A 17 14.98 5.99 7.50
C GLN A 17 16.15 6.51 6.66
N LYS A 18 17.35 5.96 6.85
CA LYS A 18 18.57 6.32 6.10
C LYS A 18 18.56 5.78 4.67
N LEU A 19 17.73 4.78 4.38
CA LEU A 19 17.58 4.22 3.03
C LEU A 19 16.93 5.24 2.09
N THR A 20 17.48 5.32 0.88
CA THR A 20 16.92 6.20 -0.16
C THR A 20 15.52 5.77 -0.58
N GLY A 21 14.70 6.72 -1.05
CA GLY A 21 13.35 6.42 -1.52
C GLY A 21 13.31 5.39 -2.66
N HIS A 22 14.35 5.36 -3.50
CA HIS A 22 14.50 4.37 -4.57
C HIS A 22 14.57 2.94 -4.03
N THR A 23 15.42 2.72 -3.02
CA THR A 23 15.61 1.42 -2.38
C THR A 23 14.32 0.91 -1.76
N LYS A 24 13.56 1.79 -1.07
CA LYS A 24 12.29 1.44 -0.45
C LYS A 24 11.21 1.05 -1.48
N LEU A 25 11.12 1.78 -2.59
CA LEU A 25 10.20 1.46 -3.67
C LEU A 25 10.54 0.13 -4.34
N ILE A 26 11.82 -0.16 -4.56
CA ILE A 26 12.28 -1.42 -5.15
C ILE A 26 11.97 -2.58 -4.20
N ILE A 27 12.22 -2.43 -2.91
CA ILE A 27 11.87 -3.43 -1.89
C ILE A 27 10.35 -3.70 -1.92
N LEU A 28 9.54 -2.65 -1.90
CA LEU A 28 8.08 -2.78 -1.93
C LEU A 28 7.61 -3.50 -3.20
N PHE A 29 8.13 -3.13 -4.36
CA PHE A 29 7.77 -3.76 -5.63
C PHE A 29 8.23 -5.23 -5.70
N SER A 30 9.46 -5.52 -5.26
CA SER A 30 9.99 -6.88 -5.23
C SER A 30 9.18 -7.80 -4.32
N PHE A 31 8.82 -7.32 -3.12
CA PHE A 31 7.96 -8.08 -2.21
C PHE A 31 6.54 -8.25 -2.75
N ALA A 32 6.00 -7.25 -3.44
CA ALA A 32 4.70 -7.36 -4.09
C ALA A 32 4.69 -8.50 -5.11
N VAL A 33 5.70 -8.54 -5.97
CA VAL A 33 5.86 -9.59 -6.98
C VAL A 33 6.04 -10.96 -6.31
N LEU A 34 6.89 -11.07 -5.28
CA LEU A 34 7.10 -12.31 -4.54
C LEU A 34 5.81 -12.82 -3.88
N THR A 35 5.05 -11.92 -3.24
CA THR A 35 3.79 -12.28 -2.58
C THR A 35 2.74 -12.80 -3.55
N ILE A 36 2.72 -12.31 -4.79
CA ILE A 36 1.82 -12.79 -5.86
C ILE A 36 2.30 -14.14 -6.40
N THR A 37 3.62 -14.32 -6.52
CA THR A 37 4.22 -15.51 -7.16
C THR A 37 4.18 -16.73 -6.24
N ILE A 38 4.26 -16.55 -4.93
CA ILE A 38 4.35 -17.64 -3.95
C ILE A 38 2.94 -18.09 -3.56
N ASP A 39 2.62 -19.37 -3.78
CA ASP A 39 1.35 -19.99 -3.40
C ASP A 39 1.47 -20.87 -2.15
N ASN A 40 2.68 -21.34 -1.82
CA ASN A 40 2.90 -22.20 -0.68
C ASN A 40 2.73 -21.44 0.65
N PRO A 41 1.85 -21.91 1.58
CA PRO A 41 1.58 -21.25 2.85
C PRO A 41 2.82 -21.11 3.75
N ARG A 42 3.76 -22.07 3.69
CA ARG A 42 5.01 -22.02 4.48
C ARG A 42 5.91 -20.88 4.04
N SER A 43 6.09 -20.72 2.74
CA SER A 43 6.91 -19.66 2.15
C SER A 43 6.28 -18.28 2.35
N LEU A 44 4.94 -18.17 2.26
CA LEU A 44 4.21 -16.95 2.61
C LEU A 44 4.36 -16.59 4.08
N PHE A 45 4.36 -17.57 4.98
CA PHE A 45 4.57 -17.34 6.41
C PHE A 45 5.99 -16.82 6.71
N ILE A 46 7.02 -17.37 6.03
CA ILE A 46 8.39 -16.86 6.13
C ILE A 46 8.46 -15.41 5.64
N LEU A 47 7.82 -15.13 4.50
CA LEU A 47 7.78 -13.77 3.93
C LEU A 47 7.06 -12.80 4.87
N PHE A 48 5.94 -13.19 5.46
CA PHE A 48 5.23 -12.41 6.47
C PHE A 48 6.10 -12.15 7.71
N THR A 49 6.76 -13.18 8.23
CA THR A 49 7.68 -13.05 9.38
C THR A 49 8.83 -12.10 9.06
N THR A 50 9.36 -12.13 7.83
CA THR A 50 10.39 -11.20 7.38
C THR A 50 9.89 -9.75 7.40
N THR A 51 8.64 -9.48 6.98
CA THR A 51 8.08 -8.13 7.06
C THR A 51 7.91 -7.65 8.50
N LEU A 52 7.49 -8.53 9.42
CA LEU A 52 7.41 -8.21 10.86
C LEU A 52 8.79 -7.93 11.46
N LEU A 53 9.80 -8.71 11.10
CA LEU A 53 11.18 -8.48 11.53
C LEU A 53 11.68 -7.10 11.05
N LEU A 54 11.35 -6.70 9.85
CA LEU A 54 11.67 -5.36 9.34
C LEU A 54 11.02 -4.24 10.18
N HIS A 55 9.81 -4.45 10.69
CA HIS A 55 9.17 -3.50 11.63
C HIS A 55 9.92 -3.39 12.95
N VAL A 56 10.43 -4.50 13.49
CA VAL A 56 11.26 -4.50 14.72
C VAL A 56 12.57 -3.74 14.46
N LEU A 57 13.25 -4.01 13.34
CA LEU A 57 14.49 -3.32 12.95
C LEU A 57 14.25 -1.82 12.70
N ALA A 58 13.08 -1.44 12.22
CA ALA A 58 12.67 -0.05 12.02
C ALA A 58 12.39 0.70 13.32
N LYS A 59 12.40 0.00 14.48
CA LYS A 59 12.08 0.58 15.81
C LYS A 59 10.78 1.38 15.81
N THR A 60 9.73 0.82 15.22
CA THR A 60 8.42 1.47 15.16
C THR A 60 7.83 1.65 16.56
N SER A 61 7.14 2.78 16.80
CA SER A 61 6.48 3.09 18.07
C SER A 61 5.41 2.04 18.42
N LEU A 62 5.20 1.77 19.71
CA LEU A 62 4.15 0.85 20.21
C LEU A 62 2.74 1.20 19.71
N TYR A 63 2.45 2.47 19.54
CA TYR A 63 1.17 2.91 18.96
C TYR A 63 0.99 2.40 17.51
N LYS A 64 2.05 2.48 16.70
CA LYS A 64 2.06 1.96 15.32
C LYS A 64 1.92 0.44 15.30
N TRP A 65 2.51 -0.26 16.28
CA TRP A 65 2.35 -1.71 16.45
C TRP A 65 0.90 -2.12 16.74
N ARG A 66 0.20 -1.38 17.60
CA ARG A 66 -1.23 -1.63 17.85
C ARG A 66 -2.07 -1.43 16.60
N ALA A 67 -1.83 -0.35 15.85
CA ALA A 67 -2.51 -0.09 14.59
C ALA A 67 -2.23 -1.20 13.56
N LEU A 68 -0.98 -1.62 13.43
CA LEU A 68 -0.58 -2.74 12.58
C LEU A 68 -1.33 -4.03 12.98
N ALA A 69 -1.30 -4.41 14.26
CA ALA A 69 -1.94 -5.62 14.74
C ALA A 69 -3.44 -5.64 14.46
N VAL A 70 -4.15 -4.53 14.71
CA VAL A 70 -5.59 -4.42 14.42
C VAL A 70 -5.86 -4.58 12.93
N LEU A 71 -5.09 -3.92 12.08
CA LEU A 71 -5.27 -3.99 10.63
C LEU A 71 -4.96 -5.39 10.08
N LEU A 72 -3.90 -6.04 10.59
CA LEU A 72 -3.54 -7.41 10.20
C LEU A 72 -4.61 -8.41 10.62
N LEU A 73 -5.11 -8.31 11.86
CA LEU A 73 -6.18 -9.16 12.35
C LEU A 73 -7.46 -8.97 11.54
N LEU A 74 -7.84 -7.72 11.23
CA LEU A 74 -9.01 -7.42 10.44
C LEU A 74 -8.89 -7.96 9.01
N SER A 75 -7.72 -7.83 8.39
CA SER A 75 -7.43 -8.37 7.06
C SER A 75 -7.51 -9.90 7.03
N LEU A 76 -6.91 -10.56 8.02
CA LEU A 76 -6.88 -12.01 8.14
C LEU A 76 -8.28 -12.58 8.40
N TRP A 77 -8.97 -11.99 9.38
CA TRP A 77 -10.34 -12.39 9.72
C TRP A 77 -11.31 -12.15 8.56
N GLY A 78 -11.26 -10.98 7.93
CA GLY A 78 -12.14 -10.66 6.79
C GLY A 78 -11.92 -11.58 5.60
N SER A 79 -10.66 -11.93 5.30
CA SER A 79 -10.33 -12.88 4.24
C SER A 79 -10.80 -14.31 4.56
N MET A 80 -10.56 -14.79 5.78
CA MET A 80 -11.02 -16.11 6.21
C MET A 80 -12.55 -16.21 6.19
N PHE A 81 -13.23 -15.20 6.71
CA PHE A 81 -14.70 -15.17 6.76
C PHE A 81 -15.30 -15.12 5.36
N SER A 82 -14.78 -14.26 4.48
CA SER A 82 -15.25 -14.16 3.10
C SER A 82 -15.10 -15.48 2.34
N GLN A 83 -13.92 -16.09 2.42
CA GLN A 83 -13.63 -17.34 1.72
C GLN A 83 -14.36 -18.55 2.35
N ALA A 84 -14.57 -18.57 3.65
CA ALA A 84 -15.32 -19.61 4.32
C ALA A 84 -16.76 -19.71 3.81
N LEU A 85 -17.39 -18.57 3.50
CA LEU A 85 -18.77 -18.49 3.04
C LEU A 85 -18.92 -18.65 1.51
N PHE A 86 -18.01 -18.07 0.74
CA PHE A 86 -18.12 -17.97 -0.72
C PHE A 86 -17.12 -18.83 -1.48
N PHE A 87 -16.63 -19.91 -0.87
CA PHE A 87 -15.67 -20.80 -1.52
C PHE A 87 -16.31 -21.56 -2.69
N ALA A 88 -15.78 -21.32 -3.91
CA ALA A 88 -16.36 -21.86 -5.14
C ALA A 88 -15.63 -23.08 -5.73
N GLN A 89 -14.42 -23.42 -5.22
CA GLN A 89 -13.58 -24.50 -5.77
C GLN A 89 -13.95 -25.88 -5.22
N THR A 90 -13.73 -26.95 -5.98
CA THR A 90 -13.90 -28.35 -5.57
C THR A 90 -12.53 -28.93 -5.16
N PRO A 91 -12.42 -29.77 -4.11
CA PRO A 91 -13.50 -30.36 -3.28
C PRO A 91 -14.04 -29.43 -2.21
N ARG A 92 -15.33 -29.61 -1.82
CA ARG A 92 -16.00 -28.82 -0.80
C ARG A 92 -16.51 -29.72 0.32
N THR A 93 -15.96 -29.58 1.53
CA THR A 93 -16.49 -30.25 2.72
C THR A 93 -17.21 -29.21 3.59
N PRO A 94 -18.55 -29.26 3.70
CA PRO A 94 -19.29 -28.35 4.57
C PRO A 94 -19.02 -28.72 6.04
N LEU A 95 -18.54 -27.77 6.82
CA LEU A 95 -18.36 -27.94 8.27
C LEU A 95 -19.65 -27.60 9.04
N PHE A 96 -20.29 -26.51 8.68
CA PHE A 96 -21.51 -26.05 9.29
C PHE A 96 -22.47 -25.49 8.24
N VAL A 97 -23.77 -25.74 8.45
CA VAL A 97 -24.86 -25.14 7.66
C VAL A 97 -25.35 -23.92 8.44
N LEU A 98 -25.07 -22.73 7.95
CA LEU A 98 -25.52 -21.47 8.54
C LEU A 98 -27.00 -21.20 8.21
N ILE A 99 -27.37 -21.43 6.95
CA ILE A 99 -28.73 -21.23 6.46
C ILE A 99 -29.10 -22.48 5.67
N SER A 100 -30.10 -23.23 6.18
CA SER A 100 -30.67 -24.37 5.44
C SER A 100 -31.42 -23.87 4.21
N PRO A 101 -31.33 -24.56 3.06
CA PRO A 101 -32.08 -24.23 1.87
C PRO A 101 -33.60 -24.33 2.07
N GLU A 102 -34.05 -25.03 3.13
CA GLU A 102 -35.46 -25.22 3.49
C GLU A 102 -36.11 -24.01 4.20
N MET A 103 -35.34 -22.99 4.59
CA MET A 103 -35.88 -21.78 5.19
C MET A 103 -36.69 -20.95 4.18
N GLN A 104 -37.96 -20.72 4.49
CA GLN A 104 -38.94 -20.09 3.59
C GLN A 104 -38.55 -18.69 3.10
N PHE A 105 -37.79 -17.92 3.87
CA PHE A 105 -37.45 -16.52 3.54
C PHE A 105 -36.08 -16.33 2.93
N LEU A 106 -35.05 -17.04 3.41
CA LEU A 106 -33.65 -16.84 3.04
C LEU A 106 -33.11 -17.95 2.13
N GLY A 107 -33.72 -19.12 2.12
CA GLY A 107 -33.35 -20.26 1.29
C GLY A 107 -33.34 -19.96 -0.21
N PRO A 108 -34.42 -19.39 -0.78
CA PRO A 108 -34.50 -19.10 -2.23
C PRO A 108 -33.52 -17.99 -2.69
N LEU A 109 -33.16 -17.06 -1.78
CA LEU A 109 -32.26 -15.92 -2.08
C LEU A 109 -30.78 -16.30 -2.02
N THR A 110 -30.42 -17.23 -1.16
CA THR A 110 -28.98 -17.56 -0.89
C THR A 110 -28.60 -18.96 -1.38
N GLY A 111 -29.55 -19.80 -1.77
CA GLY A 111 -29.29 -21.20 -2.16
C GLY A 111 -28.69 -22.07 -1.03
N GLY A 112 -28.81 -21.59 0.23
CA GLY A 112 -28.16 -22.18 1.39
C GLY A 112 -26.74 -21.62 1.62
N LEU A 113 -26.42 -21.27 2.87
CA LEU A 113 -25.12 -20.73 3.25
C LEU A 113 -24.36 -21.79 4.05
N TYR A 114 -23.27 -22.27 3.49
CA TYR A 114 -22.42 -23.32 4.06
C TYR A 114 -21.06 -22.73 4.41
N VAL A 115 -20.49 -23.17 5.52
CA VAL A 115 -19.09 -22.86 5.87
C VAL A 115 -18.24 -24.03 5.45
N TYR A 116 -17.28 -23.78 4.55
CA TYR A 116 -16.39 -24.80 4.00
C TYR A 116 -15.04 -24.81 4.71
N ARG A 117 -14.53 -26.00 5.06
CA ARG A 117 -13.21 -26.17 5.68
C ARG A 117 -12.09 -25.68 4.76
N GLU A 118 -12.17 -26.06 3.50
CA GLU A 118 -11.21 -25.65 2.47
C GLU A 118 -11.22 -24.14 2.26
N GLY A 119 -12.41 -23.52 2.37
CA GLY A 119 -12.57 -22.06 2.31
C GLY A 119 -11.84 -21.34 3.43
N ILE A 120 -11.87 -21.86 4.66
CA ILE A 120 -11.14 -21.31 5.81
C ILE A 120 -9.63 -21.39 5.57
N LEU A 121 -9.12 -22.53 5.11
CA LEU A 121 -7.69 -22.71 4.83
C LEU A 121 -7.22 -21.82 3.69
N TYR A 122 -7.98 -21.76 2.60
CA TYR A 122 -7.69 -20.88 1.47
C TYR A 122 -7.75 -19.39 1.89
N GLY A 123 -8.75 -19.03 2.69
CA GLY A 123 -8.90 -17.70 3.26
C GLY A 123 -7.72 -17.32 4.18
N ALA A 124 -7.18 -18.27 4.94
CA ALA A 124 -6.00 -18.03 5.76
C ALA A 124 -4.75 -17.73 4.91
N VAL A 125 -4.54 -18.49 3.84
CA VAL A 125 -3.42 -18.27 2.89
C VAL A 125 -3.57 -16.91 2.21
N GLN A 126 -4.77 -16.59 1.72
CA GLN A 126 -5.05 -15.30 1.08
C GLN A 126 -4.95 -14.13 2.07
N GLY A 127 -5.40 -14.34 3.30
CA GLY A 127 -5.24 -13.39 4.39
C GLY A 127 -3.77 -13.14 4.75
N LEU A 128 -2.95 -14.18 4.77
CA LEU A 128 -1.52 -14.06 5.01
C LEU A 128 -0.81 -13.29 3.89
N ARG A 129 -1.23 -13.51 2.63
CA ARG A 129 -0.75 -12.77 1.46
C ARG A 129 -1.07 -11.27 1.58
N SER A 130 -2.31 -10.93 1.85
CA SER A 130 -2.72 -9.53 2.02
C SER A 130 -2.11 -8.88 3.26
N ALA A 131 -1.95 -9.62 4.35
CA ALA A 131 -1.30 -9.16 5.57
C ALA A 131 0.18 -8.83 5.36
N SER A 132 0.93 -9.65 4.61
CA SER A 132 2.34 -9.40 4.31
C SER A 132 2.53 -8.14 3.46
N MET A 133 1.69 -7.96 2.42
CA MET A 133 1.69 -6.76 1.59
C MET A 133 1.35 -5.49 2.39
N MET A 134 0.30 -5.58 3.22
CA MET A 134 -0.15 -4.47 4.05
C MET A 134 0.90 -4.08 5.09
N SER A 135 1.53 -5.07 5.74
CA SER A 135 2.62 -4.85 6.69
C SER A 135 3.77 -4.08 6.05
N LEU A 136 4.24 -4.52 4.88
CA LEU A 136 5.33 -3.85 4.19
C LEU A 136 4.94 -2.44 3.70
N GLY A 137 3.73 -2.29 3.15
CA GLY A 137 3.20 -1.00 2.72
C GLY A 137 3.15 0.02 3.87
N LEU A 138 2.68 -0.41 5.05
CA LEU A 138 2.67 0.42 6.26
C LEU A 138 4.08 0.77 6.73
N LEU A 139 5.02 -0.19 6.67
CA LEU A 139 6.43 0.08 7.00
C LEU A 139 6.99 1.20 6.13
N VAL A 140 6.82 1.10 4.81
CA VAL A 140 7.30 2.12 3.87
C VAL A 140 6.59 3.45 4.11
N CYS A 141 5.28 3.45 4.36
CA CYS A 141 4.52 4.66 4.65
C CYS A 141 5.00 5.37 5.93
N TRP A 142 5.29 4.62 7.00
CA TRP A 142 5.72 5.18 8.28
C TRP A 142 7.20 5.58 8.34
N THR A 143 8.04 5.00 7.48
CA THR A 143 9.49 5.26 7.47
C THR A 143 9.93 6.20 6.36
N SER A 144 9.05 6.53 5.42
CA SER A 144 9.39 7.35 4.26
C SER A 144 8.74 8.72 4.31
N ASP A 145 9.52 9.76 4.01
CA ASP A 145 8.96 11.07 3.71
C ASP A 145 8.37 11.03 2.28
N PRO A 146 7.12 11.49 2.08
CA PRO A 146 6.51 11.60 0.75
C PRO A 146 7.36 12.32 -0.29
N ARG A 147 8.17 13.28 0.15
CA ARG A 147 9.11 14.01 -0.73
C ARG A 147 10.23 13.11 -1.26
N GLN A 148 10.76 12.21 -0.43
CA GLN A 148 11.81 11.27 -0.82
C GLN A 148 11.28 10.23 -1.82
N LEU A 149 10.06 9.73 -1.61
CA LEU A 149 9.39 8.81 -2.53
C LEU A 149 9.14 9.46 -3.88
N LEU A 150 8.72 10.73 -3.87
CA LEU A 150 8.53 11.51 -5.09
C LEU A 150 9.84 11.71 -5.86
N GLN A 151 10.93 12.08 -5.17
CA GLN A 151 12.25 12.22 -5.82
C GLN A 151 12.70 10.91 -6.46
N ALA A 152 12.40 9.78 -5.81
CA ALA A 152 12.66 8.46 -6.36
C ALA A 152 11.84 8.20 -7.64
N LEU A 153 10.55 8.53 -7.65
CA LEU A 153 9.71 8.40 -8.84
C LEU A 153 10.18 9.29 -10.00
N MET A 154 10.63 10.53 -9.67
CA MET A 154 11.16 11.46 -10.68
C MET A 154 12.39 10.91 -11.39
N HIS A 155 13.22 10.13 -10.70
CA HIS A 155 14.40 9.50 -11.29
C HIS A 155 14.05 8.42 -12.33
N TRP A 156 12.85 7.84 -12.28
CA TRP A 156 12.33 6.86 -13.24
C TRP A 156 11.75 7.48 -14.50
N LYS A 157 12.35 8.61 -14.98
CA LYS A 157 12.01 9.28 -16.24
C LYS A 157 10.60 9.89 -16.30
N LEU A 158 10.04 10.32 -15.16
CA LEU A 158 8.83 11.13 -15.19
C LEU A 158 9.11 12.47 -15.89
N PRO A 159 8.20 12.94 -16.75
CA PRO A 159 8.36 14.26 -17.37
C PRO A 159 8.47 15.35 -16.31
N PRO A 160 9.36 16.35 -16.50
CA PRO A 160 9.65 17.35 -15.48
C PRO A 160 8.42 18.17 -15.07
N GLN A 161 7.46 18.30 -15.96
CA GLN A 161 6.20 18.99 -15.70
C GLN A 161 5.35 18.27 -14.65
N THR A 162 5.15 16.95 -14.81
CA THR A 162 4.39 16.12 -13.85
C THR A 162 5.10 16.02 -12.51
N ALA A 163 6.42 15.92 -12.54
CA ALA A 163 7.25 15.93 -11.35
C ALA A 163 7.08 17.23 -10.53
N PHE A 164 7.11 18.38 -11.21
CA PHE A 164 6.89 19.68 -10.60
C PHE A 164 5.48 19.79 -10.01
N MET A 165 4.45 19.36 -10.74
CA MET A 165 3.05 19.36 -10.25
C MET A 165 2.92 18.53 -8.96
N LEU A 166 3.53 17.35 -8.93
CA LEU A 166 3.42 16.43 -7.79
C LEU A 166 4.14 16.98 -6.55
N VAL A 167 5.37 17.52 -6.70
CA VAL A 167 6.10 18.16 -5.60
C VAL A 167 5.34 19.37 -5.07
N THR A 168 4.78 20.17 -5.98
CA THR A 168 3.99 21.33 -5.62
C THR A 168 2.73 20.92 -4.85
N ALA A 169 2.00 19.90 -5.32
CA ALA A 169 0.80 19.38 -4.66
C ALA A 169 1.09 18.94 -3.21
N ILE A 170 2.14 18.15 -2.98
CA ILE A 170 2.51 17.70 -1.63
C ILE A 170 2.92 18.88 -0.74
N ARG A 171 3.64 19.88 -1.29
CA ARG A 171 4.02 21.06 -0.54
C ARG A 171 2.80 21.87 -0.11
N PHE A 172 1.75 21.94 -0.92
CA PHE A 172 0.53 22.69 -0.62
C PHE A 172 -0.42 21.97 0.33
N LEU A 173 -0.34 20.66 0.44
CA LEU A 173 -1.24 19.89 1.29
C LEU A 173 -1.33 20.41 2.75
N PRO A 174 -0.19 20.63 3.47
CA PRO A 174 -0.25 21.16 4.83
C PRO A 174 -0.78 22.60 4.89
N VAL A 175 -0.55 23.39 3.85
CA VAL A 175 -1.05 24.78 3.78
C VAL A 175 -2.57 24.77 3.59
N LEU A 176 -3.09 23.93 2.71
CA LEU A 176 -4.53 23.78 2.50
C LEU A 176 -5.23 23.25 3.76
N ALA A 177 -4.59 22.32 4.48
CA ALA A 177 -5.12 21.82 5.75
C ALA A 177 -5.25 22.93 6.80
N ALA A 178 -4.26 23.81 6.91
CA ALA A 178 -4.31 24.97 7.81
C ALA A 178 -5.41 25.95 7.40
N GLU A 179 -5.50 26.32 6.11
CA GLU A 179 -6.54 27.21 5.59
C GLU A 179 -7.95 26.64 5.76
N THR A 180 -8.11 25.33 5.60
CA THR A 180 -9.38 24.65 5.86
C THR A 180 -9.79 24.82 7.32
N GLY A 181 -8.84 24.70 8.26
CA GLY A 181 -9.07 24.95 9.68
C GLY A 181 -9.56 26.39 9.95
N GLU A 182 -8.93 27.39 9.32
CA GLU A 182 -9.35 28.80 9.45
C GLU A 182 -10.77 29.03 8.92
N VAL A 183 -11.09 28.46 7.76
CA VAL A 183 -12.43 28.59 7.16
C VAL A 183 -13.49 27.93 8.05
N ILE A 184 -13.20 26.75 8.62
CA ILE A 184 -14.12 26.07 9.54
C ILE A 184 -14.35 26.93 10.79
N THR A 185 -13.29 27.46 11.38
CA THR A 185 -13.39 28.34 12.56
C THR A 185 -14.22 29.59 12.24
N ALA A 186 -13.98 30.22 11.09
CA ALA A 186 -14.74 31.41 10.66
C ALA A 186 -16.23 31.10 10.44
N LEU A 187 -16.55 29.88 9.92
CA LEU A 187 -17.94 29.44 9.76
C LEU A 187 -18.60 29.16 11.10
N GLN A 188 -17.88 28.55 12.04
CA GLN A 188 -18.38 28.30 13.39
C GLN A 188 -18.72 29.60 14.13
N LEU A 189 -17.90 30.64 13.98
CA LEU A 189 -18.15 31.95 14.58
C LEU A 189 -19.36 32.68 13.95
N ARG A 190 -19.70 32.38 12.70
CA ARG A 190 -20.86 32.94 12.00
C ARG A 190 -22.16 32.18 12.25
N SER A 191 -22.08 30.89 12.56
CA SER A 191 -23.25 30.10 12.87
C SER A 191 -23.48 30.11 14.37
N ASP A 192 -24.56 30.75 14.78
CA ASP A 192 -25.06 30.81 16.16
C ASP A 192 -25.61 29.45 16.65
N SER A 193 -25.34 28.38 15.91
CA SER A 193 -25.84 27.05 16.14
C SER A 193 -24.90 26.21 17.00
N GLN A 194 -25.30 25.96 18.23
CA GLN A 194 -24.72 24.99 19.16
C GLN A 194 -24.78 23.53 18.69
N ASN A 195 -25.16 23.24 17.45
CA ASN A 195 -25.28 21.91 16.90
C ASN A 195 -23.92 21.39 16.44
N GLY A 196 -23.41 20.47 17.26
CA GLY A 196 -22.11 19.86 17.10
C GLY A 196 -21.83 19.16 15.76
N ARG A 197 -20.69 18.53 15.67
CA ARG A 197 -20.01 17.76 14.59
C ARG A 197 -20.83 17.29 13.38
N SER A 198 -22.14 17.05 13.53
CA SER A 198 -23.07 16.65 12.45
C SER A 198 -23.28 17.76 11.38
N SER A 199 -22.97 19.01 11.72
CA SER A 199 -23.13 20.16 10.84
C SER A 199 -22.03 20.31 9.78
N VAL A 200 -20.84 19.73 9.98
CA VAL A 200 -19.68 19.93 9.08
C VAL A 200 -19.95 19.39 7.67
N ILE A 201 -20.63 18.25 7.55
CA ILE A 201 -20.96 17.65 6.25
C ILE A 201 -21.97 18.53 5.49
N ARG A 202 -22.94 19.10 6.19
CA ARG A 202 -23.94 20.00 5.59
C ARG A 202 -23.33 21.34 5.12
N HIS A 203 -22.26 21.77 5.78
CA HIS A 203 -21.54 22.99 5.43
C HIS A 203 -20.38 22.80 4.44
N LEU A 204 -20.15 21.57 3.96
CA LEU A 204 -19.08 21.24 3.00
C LEU A 204 -19.05 22.17 1.77
N PRO A 205 -20.17 22.51 1.09
CA PRO A 205 -20.14 23.43 -0.05
C PRO A 205 -19.75 24.86 0.35
N TYR A 206 -20.07 25.29 1.56
CA TYR A 206 -19.67 26.60 2.08
C TYR A 206 -18.19 26.68 2.42
N ILE A 207 -17.56 25.56 2.76
CA ILE A 207 -16.12 25.45 2.98
C ILE A 207 -15.39 25.35 1.64
N ALA A 208 -15.91 24.56 0.70
CA ALA A 208 -15.27 24.29 -0.58
C ALA A 208 -15.13 25.52 -1.48
N LYS A 209 -16.16 26.38 -1.54
CA LYS A 209 -16.15 27.59 -2.40
C LYS A 209 -14.99 28.55 -2.08
N PRO A 210 -14.80 29.05 -0.83
CA PRO A 210 -13.70 29.96 -0.52
C PRO A 210 -12.33 29.28 -0.64
N LEU A 211 -12.23 27.99 -0.29
CA LEU A 211 -11.00 27.23 -0.43
C LEU A 211 -10.57 27.11 -1.90
N LEU A 212 -11.52 26.75 -2.78
CA LEU A 212 -11.27 26.66 -4.23
C LEU A 212 -10.83 28.01 -4.82
N ALA A 213 -11.48 29.12 -4.42
CA ALA A 213 -11.10 30.45 -4.88
C ALA A 213 -9.67 30.82 -4.46
N ARG A 214 -9.25 30.47 -3.24
CA ARG A 214 -7.86 30.66 -2.77
C ARG A 214 -6.88 29.80 -3.55
N CYS A 215 -7.23 28.51 -3.80
CA CYS A 215 -6.40 27.59 -4.59
C CYS A 215 -6.18 28.11 -6.02
N LEU A 216 -7.24 28.62 -6.68
CA LEU A 216 -7.14 29.16 -8.03
C LEU A 216 -6.24 30.40 -8.10
N ARG A 217 -6.38 31.35 -7.16
CA ARG A 217 -5.50 32.52 -7.08
C ARG A 217 -4.03 32.11 -6.89
N ARG A 218 -3.76 31.15 -6.02
CA ARG A 218 -2.39 30.63 -5.85
C ARG A 218 -1.86 29.94 -7.09
N ALA A 219 -2.69 29.17 -7.78
CA ALA A 219 -2.30 28.52 -9.03
C ALA A 219 -1.89 29.56 -10.08
N GLN A 220 -2.63 30.66 -10.20
CA GLN A 220 -2.30 31.78 -11.10
C GLN A 220 -0.96 32.45 -10.73
N THR A 221 -0.76 32.78 -9.45
CA THR A 221 0.51 33.40 -9.01
C THR A 221 1.70 32.47 -9.18
N LEU A 222 1.51 31.17 -8.93
CA LEU A 222 2.54 30.17 -9.20
C LEU A 222 2.85 30.04 -10.68
N ALA A 223 1.82 29.97 -11.54
CA ALA A 223 2.01 29.86 -12.98
C ALA A 223 2.83 31.05 -13.51
N LEU A 224 2.48 32.29 -13.11
CA LEU A 224 3.23 33.49 -13.47
C LEU A 224 4.68 33.45 -12.98
N SER A 225 4.92 33.01 -11.74
CA SER A 225 6.28 32.91 -11.20
C SER A 225 7.12 31.82 -11.87
N VAL A 226 6.51 30.73 -12.32
CA VAL A 226 7.19 29.64 -13.04
C VAL A 226 7.54 30.08 -14.47
N ILE A 227 6.64 30.78 -15.14
CA ILE A 227 6.87 31.33 -16.49
C ILE A 227 7.98 32.38 -16.44
N SER A 228 7.94 33.33 -15.48
CA SER A 228 8.95 34.39 -15.35
C SER A 228 10.36 33.83 -15.07
N ARG A 229 10.47 32.66 -14.42
CA ARG A 229 11.74 31.97 -14.17
C ARG A 229 12.20 31.10 -15.35
N GLY A 230 11.49 31.08 -16.46
CA GLY A 230 11.86 30.30 -17.64
C GLY A 230 11.89 28.79 -17.44
N PHE A 231 11.03 28.24 -16.54
CA PHE A 231 11.03 26.83 -16.20
C PHE A 231 10.88 25.91 -17.40
N PHE A 232 10.13 26.33 -18.42
CA PHE A 232 9.93 25.55 -19.64
C PHE A 232 11.10 25.62 -20.62
N SER A 233 11.96 26.63 -20.48
CA SER A 233 13.15 26.83 -21.35
C SER A 233 14.41 26.21 -20.74
N ALA A 234 14.47 26.06 -19.44
CA ALA A 234 15.59 25.44 -18.76
C ALA A 234 15.47 23.92 -18.86
N SER A 235 16.44 23.29 -19.55
CA SER A 235 16.66 21.85 -19.42
C SER A 235 16.62 21.48 -17.94
N ALA A 236 15.62 20.73 -17.52
CA ALA A 236 15.40 20.41 -16.12
C ALA A 236 16.65 19.73 -15.57
N ARG A 237 17.50 20.49 -14.89
CA ARG A 237 18.64 19.94 -14.15
C ARG A 237 18.05 18.95 -13.18
N SER A 238 18.39 17.70 -13.41
CA SER A 238 18.04 16.57 -12.57
C SER A 238 18.25 16.94 -11.09
N LEU A 239 17.17 17.08 -10.36
CA LEU A 239 17.16 17.14 -8.89
C LEU A 239 17.51 15.75 -8.32
N SER A 240 18.36 15.02 -9.03
CA SER A 240 18.78 13.67 -8.73
C SER A 240 19.59 13.67 -7.44
N GLY A 241 18.98 13.26 -6.36
CA GLY A 241 19.70 12.86 -5.16
C GLY A 241 20.69 11.75 -5.52
N LYS A 242 21.94 11.83 -5.02
CA LYS A 242 22.96 10.80 -5.27
C LYS A 242 22.50 9.47 -4.67
N TRP A 243 22.25 8.47 -5.51
CA TRP A 243 21.96 7.12 -5.07
C TRP A 243 23.26 6.40 -4.69
N PRO A 244 23.47 6.01 -3.41
CA PRO A 244 24.72 5.42 -2.96
C PRO A 244 24.96 4.05 -3.64
N GLY A 245 26.21 3.80 -4.01
CA GLY A 245 26.59 2.58 -4.74
C GLY A 245 26.25 1.29 -4.02
N LYS A 246 26.37 1.25 -2.70
CA LYS A 246 26.00 0.10 -1.86
C LYS A 246 24.52 -0.26 -1.99
N GLU A 247 23.64 0.74 -2.00
CA GLU A 247 22.21 0.52 -2.16
C GLU A 247 21.84 0.04 -3.58
N LYS A 248 22.57 0.52 -4.61
CA LYS A 248 22.37 0.02 -5.99
C LYS A 248 22.67 -1.46 -6.12
N VAL A 249 23.78 -1.92 -5.52
CA VAL A 249 24.15 -3.34 -5.53
C VAL A 249 23.11 -4.17 -4.78
N PHE A 250 22.68 -3.72 -3.61
CA PHE A 250 21.63 -4.40 -2.83
C PHE A 250 20.33 -4.52 -3.63
N CYS A 251 19.86 -3.43 -4.25
CA CYS A 251 18.67 -3.42 -5.09
C CYS A 251 18.84 -4.32 -6.32
N GLY A 252 20.01 -4.32 -6.94
CA GLY A 252 20.32 -5.21 -8.07
C GLY A 252 20.23 -6.68 -7.70
N CYS A 253 20.81 -7.07 -6.57
CA CYS A 253 20.71 -8.45 -6.05
C CYS A 253 19.25 -8.83 -5.75
N LEU A 254 18.48 -7.92 -5.15
CA LEU A 254 17.08 -8.18 -4.78
C LEU A 254 16.20 -8.33 -6.03
N ILE A 255 16.39 -7.49 -7.03
CA ILE A 255 15.68 -7.59 -8.32
C ILE A 255 16.05 -8.90 -9.03
N LEU A 256 17.34 -9.26 -9.05
CA LEU A 256 17.79 -10.49 -9.69
C LEU A 256 17.19 -11.72 -9.01
N LEU A 257 17.14 -11.73 -7.68
CA LEU A 257 16.51 -12.79 -6.90
C LEU A 257 15.01 -12.91 -7.21
N THR A 258 14.29 -11.77 -7.27
CA THR A 258 12.87 -11.78 -7.60
C THR A 258 12.62 -12.28 -9.02
N ILE A 259 13.43 -11.86 -10.00
CA ILE A 259 13.34 -12.34 -11.39
C ILE A 259 13.61 -13.83 -11.44
N CYS A 260 14.60 -14.33 -10.73
CA CYS A 260 14.94 -15.76 -10.69
C CYS A 260 13.74 -16.61 -10.18
N ILE A 261 13.09 -16.14 -9.09
CA ILE A 261 11.92 -16.81 -8.52
C ILE A 261 10.74 -16.79 -9.51
N VAL A 262 10.46 -15.64 -10.13
CA VAL A 262 9.39 -15.51 -11.12
C VAL A 262 9.62 -16.40 -12.34
N VAL A 263 10.85 -16.42 -12.86
CA VAL A 263 11.21 -17.27 -14.00
C VAL A 263 11.06 -18.75 -13.64
N SER A 264 11.51 -19.16 -12.45
CA SER A 264 11.37 -20.53 -11.96
C SER A 264 9.88 -20.95 -11.88
N LYS A 265 9.00 -20.04 -11.41
CA LYS A 265 7.54 -20.28 -11.39
C LYS A 265 6.93 -20.40 -12.79
N ILE A 266 7.32 -19.51 -13.71
CA ILE A 266 6.85 -19.56 -15.11
C ILE A 266 7.30 -20.87 -15.77
N MET A 267 8.55 -21.27 -15.56
CA MET A 267 9.09 -22.54 -16.07
C MET A 267 8.30 -23.75 -15.53
N TYR A 268 7.93 -23.70 -14.23
CA TYR A 268 7.10 -24.75 -13.63
C TYR A 268 5.71 -24.80 -14.29
N LEU A 269 5.03 -23.66 -14.46
CA LEU A 269 3.71 -23.60 -15.11
C LEU A 269 3.75 -24.09 -16.57
N VAL A 270 4.81 -23.76 -17.31
CA VAL A 270 5.02 -24.23 -18.68
C VAL A 270 5.25 -25.75 -18.73
N SER A 271 5.96 -26.29 -17.73
CA SER A 271 6.16 -27.75 -17.64
C SER A 271 4.86 -28.51 -17.36
N GLU A 272 3.93 -27.91 -16.62
CA GLU A 272 2.61 -28.47 -16.34
C GLU A 272 1.72 -28.53 -17.60
N GLN A 273 1.95 -27.62 -18.56
CA GLN A 273 1.29 -27.61 -19.86
C GLN A 273 1.89 -28.58 -20.90
N GLY A 274 2.85 -29.42 -20.50
CA GLY A 274 3.40 -30.49 -21.34
C GLY A 274 4.75 -30.18 -22.00
N LEU A 275 5.32 -28.99 -21.83
CA LEU A 275 6.67 -28.66 -22.30
C LEU A 275 7.72 -28.95 -21.20
N TYR A 276 7.97 -30.26 -20.95
CA TYR A 276 8.90 -30.68 -19.93
C TYR A 276 10.35 -30.78 -20.46
N ILE A 277 11.24 -29.97 -19.85
CA ILE A 277 12.68 -30.04 -20.15
C ILE A 277 13.38 -30.84 -19.06
N GLY A 278 13.75 -32.06 -19.33
CA GLY A 278 14.30 -33.04 -18.36
C GLY A 278 15.55 -32.56 -17.59
N ALA A 279 16.35 -31.68 -18.20
CA ALA A 279 17.56 -31.11 -17.56
C ALA A 279 17.25 -30.20 -16.34
N LEU A 280 16.02 -29.76 -16.17
CA LEU A 280 15.61 -28.79 -15.12
C LEU A 280 14.78 -29.45 -14.00
N ARG A 281 14.77 -30.80 -13.91
CA ARG A 281 14.00 -31.57 -12.93
C ARG A 281 14.18 -31.09 -11.49
N GLN A 282 15.40 -30.84 -11.07
CA GLN A 282 15.69 -30.37 -9.70
C GLN A 282 15.06 -28.98 -9.41
N ILE A 283 15.03 -28.09 -10.40
CA ILE A 283 14.39 -26.78 -10.26
C ILE A 283 12.88 -26.94 -10.14
N TYR A 284 12.26 -27.84 -10.89
CA TYR A 284 10.83 -28.13 -10.79
C TYR A 284 10.45 -28.72 -9.42
N ASP A 285 11.25 -29.66 -8.88
CA ASP A 285 11.00 -30.24 -7.56
C ASP A 285 11.12 -29.18 -6.44
N ILE A 286 12.12 -28.31 -6.51
CA ILE A 286 12.27 -27.17 -5.57
C ILE A 286 11.10 -26.20 -5.70
N THR A 287 10.72 -25.84 -6.93
CA THR A 287 9.60 -24.92 -7.18
C THR A 287 8.29 -25.47 -6.62
N LYS A 288 8.00 -26.76 -6.85
CA LYS A 288 6.82 -27.43 -6.29
C LYS A 288 6.79 -27.45 -4.77
N LEU A 289 7.96 -27.53 -4.13
CA LEU A 289 8.06 -27.61 -2.67
C LEU A 289 7.92 -26.24 -1.98
N TYR A 290 8.39 -25.16 -2.59
CA TYR A 290 8.55 -23.85 -1.96
C TYR A 290 7.72 -22.72 -2.59
N LEU A 291 7.34 -22.82 -3.83
CA LEU A 291 6.57 -21.82 -4.58
C LEU A 291 5.13 -22.25 -4.82
#